data_917f559ceb895841388f6c6e5a50cfa2
#
_entry.id   917f559ceb895841388f6c6e5a50cfa2
#
_cell.length_a   1.000
_cell.length_b   1.000
_cell.length_c   1.000
_cell.angle_alpha   90.00
_cell.angle_beta   90.00
_cell.angle_gamma   90.00
#
_symmetry.space_group_name_H-M   'P 1'
#
loop_
_entity.id
_entity.type
_entity.pdbx_description
1 polymer ?
#
loop_
_entity_poly.entity_id
_entity_poly.type
_entity_poly.pdbx_seq_one_letter_code
_entity_poly.pdbx_strand_id
1 'polypeptide(L)'
;MGNMLKGEGPGPLPPLLQQYVELRDRYPDYLLLFQVGDFYECFGEDAERLARALGLVLTHKTSKDFTTPMAGIPIRAFDAYAERLLKMGFRLAVADQVEPAEEAEGLVRREVTQLLTPGTLTQEALLPREANYLAAIATGDGWGLAFLDVSTGEFKGTLLKSKSALYDELFRHRPAEVLLAPELRENEAFV
;
A
#
# COMPACT_ATOMS: atom_id res chain seq x y z
N MET A 1 -15.99 9.04 9.77
CA MET A 1 -15.11 8.06 10.43
C MET A 1 -15.85 6.73 10.48
N GLY A 2 -15.71 5.91 9.43
CA GLY A 2 -16.29 4.57 9.38
C GLY A 2 -15.51 3.65 10.31
N ASN A 3 -16.21 2.73 10.96
CA ASN A 3 -15.64 1.74 11.86
C ASN A 3 -14.78 0.73 11.07
N MET A 4 -13.55 1.13 10.70
CA MET A 4 -12.62 0.35 9.85
C MET A 4 -12.29 -1.03 10.42
N LEU A 5 -12.37 -1.21 11.73
CA LEU A 5 -12.04 -2.50 12.33
C LEU A 5 -13.16 -3.53 12.24
N LYS A 6 -14.40 -3.12 11.87
CA LYS A 6 -15.57 -4.04 11.88
C LYS A 6 -15.60 -4.96 13.11
N GLY A 7 -15.15 -4.44 14.26
CA GLY A 7 -15.07 -5.20 15.49
C GLY A 7 -16.37 -5.10 16.26
N GLU A 8 -16.77 -6.20 16.89
CA GLU A 8 -17.93 -6.26 17.76
C GLU A 8 -17.46 -6.29 19.22
N GLY A 9 -17.96 -5.35 20.02
CA GLY A 9 -17.75 -5.34 21.46
C GLY A 9 -18.05 -3.99 22.11
N PRO A 10 -18.54 -3.96 23.35
CA PRO A 10 -18.89 -2.74 24.05
C PRO A 10 -17.70 -2.01 24.73
N GLY A 11 -16.50 -2.62 24.65
CA GLY A 11 -15.32 -2.12 25.35
C GLY A 11 -14.42 -1.21 24.52
N PRO A 12 -13.46 -0.52 25.17
CA PRO A 12 -12.44 0.26 24.46
C PRO A 12 -11.55 -0.67 23.62
N LEU A 13 -11.04 -0.13 22.49
CA LEU A 13 -10.09 -0.86 21.65
C LEU A 13 -8.86 -1.29 22.49
N PRO A 14 -8.39 -2.54 22.33
CA PRO A 14 -7.14 -2.97 22.91
C PRO A 14 -5.96 -2.06 22.48
N PRO A 15 -4.96 -1.79 23.32
CA PRO A 15 -3.86 -0.87 22.99
C PRO A 15 -3.17 -1.16 21.65
N LEU A 16 -2.97 -2.43 21.30
CA LEU A 16 -2.40 -2.84 20.03
C LEU A 16 -3.26 -2.39 18.83
N LEU A 17 -4.58 -2.53 18.95
CA LEU A 17 -5.50 -2.10 17.88
C LEU A 17 -5.67 -0.59 17.84
N GLN A 18 -5.52 0.12 18.96
CA GLN A 18 -5.46 1.59 18.98
C GLN A 18 -4.26 2.07 18.16
N GLN A 19 -3.05 1.51 18.40
CA GLN A 19 -1.85 1.84 17.65
C GLN A 19 -2.00 1.52 16.15
N TYR A 20 -2.65 0.40 15.81
CA TYR A 20 -2.95 0.04 14.43
C TYR A 20 -3.84 1.10 13.75
N VAL A 21 -4.94 1.51 14.39
CA VAL A 21 -5.87 2.51 13.84
C VAL A 21 -5.19 3.85 13.65
N GLU A 22 -4.40 4.30 14.64
CA GLU A 22 -3.66 5.57 14.55
C GLU A 22 -2.70 5.60 13.35
N LEU A 23 -1.99 4.50 13.08
CA LEU A 23 -1.12 4.41 11.90
C LEU A 23 -1.94 4.30 10.61
N ARG A 24 -3.02 3.52 10.62
CA ARG A 24 -3.88 3.33 9.46
C ARG A 24 -4.54 4.65 9.01
N ASP A 25 -4.95 5.50 9.95
CA ASP A 25 -5.56 6.80 9.67
C ASP A 25 -4.56 7.79 9.01
N ARG A 26 -3.26 7.65 9.29
CA ARG A 26 -2.21 8.45 8.64
C ARG A 26 -1.93 8.01 7.21
N TYR A 27 -2.22 6.77 6.87
CA TYR A 27 -1.94 6.17 5.56
C TYR A 27 -3.20 5.55 4.93
N PRO A 28 -4.26 6.34 4.67
CA PRO A 28 -5.56 5.82 4.26
C PRO A 28 -5.57 5.10 2.91
N ASP A 29 -4.64 5.45 2.01
CA ASP A 29 -4.54 4.87 0.66
C ASP A 29 -3.67 3.59 0.61
N TYR A 30 -3.11 3.17 1.75
CA TYR A 30 -2.20 2.03 1.84
C TYR A 30 -2.85 0.85 2.58
N LEU A 31 -2.45 -0.35 2.24
CA LEU A 31 -2.68 -1.54 3.07
C LEU A 31 -1.63 -1.55 4.18
N LEU A 32 -2.05 -1.43 5.44
CA LEU A 32 -1.13 -1.40 6.56
C LEU A 32 -0.73 -2.82 6.98
N LEU A 33 0.55 -3.14 6.78
CA LEU A 33 1.19 -4.37 7.26
C LEU A 33 1.87 -4.07 8.61
N PHE A 34 1.30 -4.58 9.68
CA PHE A 34 1.64 -4.18 11.05
C PHE A 34 2.34 -5.33 11.78
N GLN A 35 3.60 -5.15 12.18
CA GLN A 35 4.40 -6.18 12.81
C GLN A 35 3.86 -6.61 14.17
N VAL A 36 3.58 -7.90 14.31
CA VAL A 36 3.22 -8.55 15.57
C VAL A 36 4.01 -9.85 15.68
N GLY A 37 5.05 -9.85 16.50
CA GLY A 37 6.00 -10.97 16.57
C GLY A 37 6.65 -11.23 15.20
N ASP A 38 6.55 -12.46 14.71
CA ASP A 38 7.13 -12.91 13.45
C ASP A 38 6.21 -12.72 12.23
N PHE A 39 5.12 -11.95 12.38
CA PHE A 39 4.14 -11.71 11.32
C PHE A 39 3.93 -10.22 11.07
N TYR A 40 3.58 -9.91 9.83
CA TYR A 40 2.86 -8.70 9.50
C TYR A 40 1.36 -9.02 9.48
N GLU A 41 0.61 -8.43 10.41
CA GLU A 41 -0.83 -8.62 10.57
C GLU A 41 -1.59 -7.41 10.03
N CYS A 42 -2.77 -7.66 9.47
CA CYS A 42 -3.79 -6.66 9.16
C CYS A 42 -5.03 -6.96 9.97
N PHE A 43 -5.82 -5.92 10.27
CA PHE A 43 -7.05 -6.06 11.03
C PHE A 43 -8.24 -5.43 10.30
N GLY A 44 -9.46 -5.89 10.62
CA GLY A 44 -10.70 -5.36 10.07
C GLY A 44 -10.78 -5.50 8.55
N GLU A 45 -11.14 -4.43 7.87
CA GLU A 45 -11.27 -4.41 6.41
C GLU A 45 -9.97 -4.72 5.67
N ASP A 46 -8.83 -4.26 6.19
CA ASP A 46 -7.53 -4.56 5.60
C ASP A 46 -7.18 -6.05 5.69
N ALA A 47 -7.61 -6.74 6.76
CA ALA A 47 -7.45 -8.19 6.87
C ALA A 47 -8.29 -8.93 5.81
N GLU A 48 -9.52 -8.51 5.58
CA GLU A 48 -10.37 -9.08 4.53
C GLU A 48 -9.77 -8.86 3.13
N ARG A 49 -9.23 -7.65 2.88
CA ARG A 49 -8.56 -7.31 1.61
C ARG A 49 -7.31 -8.15 1.39
N LEU A 50 -6.45 -8.28 2.41
CA LEU A 50 -5.23 -9.07 2.38
C LEU A 50 -5.55 -10.56 2.14
N ALA A 51 -6.48 -11.12 2.92
CA ALA A 51 -6.88 -12.53 2.80
C ALA A 51 -7.44 -12.85 1.41
N ARG A 52 -8.30 -11.98 0.88
CA ARG A 52 -8.88 -12.13 -0.47
C ARG A 52 -7.81 -12.06 -1.57
N ALA A 53 -6.91 -11.07 -1.48
CA ALA A 53 -5.87 -10.86 -2.50
C ALA A 53 -4.88 -12.03 -2.57
N LEU A 54 -4.50 -12.57 -1.44
CA LEU A 54 -3.45 -13.59 -1.35
C LEU A 54 -3.97 -15.03 -1.20
N GLY A 55 -5.29 -15.21 -1.01
CA GLY A 55 -5.88 -16.51 -0.72
C GLY A 55 -5.53 -17.03 0.69
N LEU A 56 -5.38 -16.14 1.66
CA LEU A 56 -5.04 -16.50 3.04
C LEU A 56 -6.29 -16.82 3.85
N VAL A 57 -6.08 -17.56 4.93
CA VAL A 57 -7.13 -17.81 5.92
C VAL A 57 -7.43 -16.52 6.68
N LEU A 58 -8.69 -16.10 6.66
CA LEU A 58 -9.17 -15.02 7.51
C LEU A 58 -9.47 -15.59 8.90
N THR A 59 -8.81 -15.06 9.92
CA THR A 59 -9.00 -15.42 11.32
C THR A 59 -9.58 -14.25 12.09
N HIS A 60 -9.56 -14.32 13.44
CA HIS A 60 -10.02 -13.23 14.28
C HIS A 60 -9.04 -12.97 15.41
N LYS A 61 -8.81 -11.69 15.70
CA LYS A 61 -8.14 -11.24 16.91
C LYS A 61 -9.20 -10.99 17.97
N THR A 62 -9.17 -11.80 19.03
CA THR A 62 -10.10 -11.67 20.15
C THR A 62 -9.39 -11.16 21.38
N SER A 63 -9.91 -10.16 22.02
CA SER A 63 -9.61 -9.76 23.38
C SER A 63 -10.88 -9.79 24.21
N LYS A 64 -10.80 -9.55 25.54
CA LYS A 64 -11.88 -9.80 26.50
C LYS A 64 -13.27 -9.32 26.01
N ASP A 65 -13.35 -8.13 25.39
CA ASP A 65 -14.62 -7.50 25.02
C ASP A 65 -14.62 -7.00 23.56
N PHE A 66 -13.71 -7.50 22.73
CA PHE A 66 -13.57 -7.04 21.34
C PHE A 66 -13.04 -8.15 20.43
N THR A 67 -13.64 -8.32 19.27
CA THR A 67 -13.21 -9.28 18.24
C THR A 67 -13.21 -8.58 16.89
N THR A 68 -12.14 -8.75 16.09
CA THR A 68 -12.02 -8.18 14.75
C THR A 68 -11.40 -9.19 13.79
N PRO A 69 -11.76 -9.17 12.49
CA PRO A 69 -11.07 -9.97 11.47
C PRO A 69 -9.56 -9.71 11.48
N MET A 70 -8.78 -10.76 11.26
CA MET A 70 -7.33 -10.71 11.21
C MET A 70 -6.80 -11.63 10.10
N ALA A 71 -5.81 -11.16 9.36
CA ALA A 71 -5.00 -11.96 8.46
C ALA A 71 -3.55 -11.50 8.54
N GLY A 72 -2.60 -12.37 8.27
CA GLY A 72 -1.20 -12.02 8.36
C GLY A 72 -0.31 -12.86 7.46
N ILE A 73 0.89 -12.36 7.21
CA ILE A 73 1.96 -13.02 6.45
C ILE A 73 3.21 -13.12 7.32
N PRO A 74 3.97 -14.23 7.25
CA PRO A 74 5.23 -14.33 7.96
C PRO A 74 6.25 -13.30 7.45
N ILE A 75 6.97 -12.62 8.36
CA ILE A 75 8.01 -11.64 7.98
C ILE A 75 9.05 -12.24 7.03
N ARG A 76 9.47 -13.48 7.27
CA ARG A 76 10.43 -14.20 6.42
C ARG A 76 9.97 -14.41 4.98
N ALA A 77 8.67 -14.29 4.71
CA ALA A 77 8.08 -14.44 3.38
C ALA A 77 7.58 -13.11 2.82
N PHE A 78 7.89 -11.98 3.47
CA PHE A 78 7.41 -10.65 3.15
C PHE A 78 7.62 -10.30 1.67
N ASP A 79 8.84 -10.45 1.14
CA ASP A 79 9.17 -10.05 -0.24
C ASP A 79 8.26 -10.74 -1.27
N ALA A 80 8.04 -12.05 -1.12
CA ALA A 80 7.20 -12.81 -2.04
C ALA A 80 5.72 -12.37 -2.01
N TYR A 81 5.21 -12.04 -0.82
CA TYR A 81 3.83 -11.56 -0.69
C TYR A 81 3.69 -10.10 -1.09
N ALA A 82 4.66 -9.24 -0.76
CA ALA A 82 4.70 -7.84 -1.17
C ALA A 82 4.74 -7.72 -2.70
N GLU A 83 5.59 -8.49 -3.38
CA GLU A 83 5.64 -8.52 -4.85
C GLU A 83 4.25 -8.84 -5.45
N ARG A 84 3.56 -9.85 -4.92
CA ARG A 84 2.21 -10.21 -5.39
C ARG A 84 1.19 -9.10 -5.18
N LEU A 85 1.19 -8.46 -4.00
CA LEU A 85 0.30 -7.35 -3.69
C LEU A 85 0.56 -6.14 -4.58
N LEU A 86 1.82 -5.77 -4.77
CA LEU A 86 2.23 -4.66 -5.63
C LEU A 86 1.84 -4.89 -7.09
N LYS A 87 1.99 -6.13 -7.62
CA LYS A 87 1.52 -6.52 -8.94
C LYS A 87 -0.01 -6.42 -9.09
N MET A 88 -0.75 -6.54 -8.01
CA MET A 88 -2.21 -6.34 -7.97
C MET A 88 -2.60 -4.86 -7.79
N GLY A 89 -1.62 -3.92 -7.76
CA GLY A 89 -1.86 -2.50 -7.61
C GLY A 89 -2.02 -2.01 -6.17
N PHE A 90 -1.77 -2.86 -5.17
CA PHE A 90 -1.78 -2.40 -3.78
C PHE A 90 -0.61 -1.47 -3.50
N ARG A 91 -0.84 -0.49 -2.63
CA ARG A 91 0.19 0.30 -1.96
C ARG A 91 0.33 -0.23 -0.55
N LEU A 92 1.56 -0.40 -0.07
CA LEU A 92 1.84 -1.03 1.22
C LEU A 92 2.51 -0.02 2.16
N ALA A 93 1.99 0.11 3.37
CA ALA A 93 2.66 0.76 4.49
C ALA A 93 3.14 -0.35 5.45
N VAL A 94 4.44 -0.47 5.63
CA VAL A 94 5.04 -1.46 6.51
C VAL A 94 5.37 -0.80 7.83
N ALA A 95 4.75 -1.28 8.91
CA ALA A 95 4.95 -0.76 10.26
C ALA A 95 5.72 -1.79 11.09
N ASP A 96 6.98 -1.48 11.39
CA ASP A 96 7.87 -2.32 12.17
C ASP A 96 7.90 -1.90 13.64
N GLN A 97 8.24 -2.85 14.51
CA GLN A 97 8.60 -2.57 15.90
C GLN A 97 9.91 -1.77 15.90
N VAL A 98 9.89 -0.59 16.54
CA VAL A 98 11.03 0.35 16.56
C VAL A 98 11.80 0.35 17.88
N GLU A 99 11.45 -0.57 18.77
CA GLU A 99 12.13 -0.80 20.04
C GLU A 99 12.16 -2.30 20.36
N PRO A 100 13.18 -2.79 21.09
CA PRO A 100 13.22 -4.16 21.56
C PRO A 100 12.05 -4.47 22.51
N ALA A 101 11.48 -5.66 22.41
CA ALA A 101 10.35 -6.06 23.25
C ALA A 101 10.71 -6.11 24.76
N GLU A 102 11.97 -6.39 25.07
CA GLU A 102 12.51 -6.45 26.44
C GLU A 102 12.65 -5.06 27.07
N GLU A 103 12.76 -4.00 26.27
CA GLU A 103 12.93 -2.62 26.71
C GLU A 103 11.61 -1.84 26.76
N ALA A 104 10.54 -2.39 26.17
CA ALA A 104 9.24 -1.72 26.09
C ALA A 104 8.54 -1.71 27.47
N GLU A 105 8.22 -0.53 27.97
CA GLU A 105 7.33 -0.36 29.13
C GLU A 105 5.85 -0.58 28.68
N GLY A 106 5.48 -1.84 28.46
CA GLY A 106 4.13 -2.24 28.03
C GLY A 106 4.04 -2.66 26.57
N LEU A 107 3.26 -1.94 25.73
CA LEU A 107 3.12 -2.27 24.32
C LEU A 107 4.29 -1.72 23.52
N VAL A 108 5.00 -2.59 22.81
CA VAL A 108 6.08 -2.22 21.87
C VAL A 108 5.56 -1.20 20.85
N ARG A 109 6.32 -0.12 20.65
CA ARG A 109 6.00 0.94 19.70
C ARG A 109 6.29 0.48 18.26
N ARG A 110 5.40 0.86 17.36
CA ARG A 110 5.55 0.62 15.92
C ARG A 110 5.44 1.92 15.15
N GLU A 111 6.22 2.03 14.09
CA GLU A 111 6.18 3.16 13.17
C GLU A 111 6.21 2.63 11.74
N VAL A 112 5.65 3.41 10.80
CA VAL A 112 5.79 3.09 9.38
C VAL A 112 7.22 3.37 8.95
N THR A 113 7.94 2.31 8.62
CA THR A 113 9.36 2.34 8.22
C THR A 113 9.51 2.32 6.70
N GLN A 114 8.52 1.78 5.97
CA GLN A 114 8.56 1.68 4.52
C GLN A 114 7.19 1.98 3.91
N LEU A 115 7.20 2.70 2.79
CA LEU A 115 6.07 2.87 1.89
C LEU A 115 6.45 2.30 0.53
N LEU A 116 5.68 1.31 0.07
CA LEU A 116 5.92 0.63 -1.20
C LEU A 116 4.73 0.86 -2.13
N THR A 117 5.01 1.34 -3.34
CA THR A 117 4.01 1.45 -4.40
C THR A 117 4.51 0.78 -5.68
N PRO A 118 3.63 0.37 -6.59
CA PRO A 118 4.04 -0.35 -7.80
C PRO A 118 5.10 0.37 -8.63
N GLY A 119 5.02 1.71 -8.72
CA GLY A 119 5.92 2.54 -9.55
C GLY A 119 7.17 3.07 -8.83
N THR A 120 7.30 2.88 -7.51
CA THR A 120 8.41 3.47 -6.72
C THR A 120 9.31 2.43 -6.06
N LEU A 121 9.39 1.22 -6.61
CA LEU A 121 10.21 0.13 -6.07
C LEU A 121 11.70 0.39 -6.32
N THR A 122 12.50 0.30 -5.26
CA THR A 122 13.96 0.36 -5.32
C THR A 122 14.63 -0.90 -4.75
N GLN A 123 13.87 -1.78 -4.09
CA GLN A 123 14.38 -2.99 -3.49
C GLN A 123 14.57 -4.06 -4.58
N GLU A 124 15.79 -4.56 -4.74
CA GLU A 124 16.17 -5.53 -5.78
C GLU A 124 15.25 -6.77 -5.79
N ALA A 125 14.88 -7.27 -4.60
CA ALA A 125 13.98 -8.43 -4.45
C ALA A 125 12.57 -8.21 -5.02
N LEU A 126 12.13 -6.96 -5.14
CA LEU A 126 10.78 -6.58 -5.57
C LEU A 126 10.74 -6.00 -7.00
N LEU A 127 11.91 -5.73 -7.61
CA LEU A 127 11.98 -5.14 -8.94
C LEU A 127 11.55 -6.16 -10.02
N PRO A 128 10.68 -5.75 -10.96
CA PRO A 128 10.39 -6.55 -12.13
C PRO A 128 11.66 -6.67 -13.02
N ARG A 129 11.69 -7.67 -13.89
CA ARG A 129 12.77 -7.85 -14.85
C ARG A 129 12.76 -6.83 -15.99
N GLU A 130 11.63 -6.16 -16.19
CA GLU A 130 11.42 -5.11 -17.19
C GLU A 130 11.43 -3.73 -16.51
N ALA A 131 11.49 -2.66 -17.31
CA ALA A 131 11.42 -1.30 -16.79
C ALA A 131 10.16 -1.07 -15.94
N ASN A 132 10.33 -0.45 -14.78
CA ASN A 132 9.26 -0.20 -13.80
C ASN A 132 8.90 1.28 -13.77
N TYR A 133 8.12 1.72 -14.74
CA TYR A 133 7.82 3.14 -14.87
C TYR A 133 6.71 3.61 -13.90
N LEU A 134 7.02 4.70 -13.20
CA LEU A 134 6.05 5.64 -12.67
C LEU A 134 5.77 6.68 -13.75
N ALA A 135 4.52 6.83 -14.16
CA ALA A 135 4.12 7.88 -15.09
C ALA A 135 3.46 9.06 -14.36
N ALA A 136 3.60 10.26 -14.91
CA ALA A 136 2.86 11.44 -14.45
C ALA A 136 2.19 12.13 -15.64
N ILE A 137 0.92 12.51 -15.47
CA ILE A 137 0.11 13.18 -16.48
C ILE A 137 -0.35 14.54 -15.96
N ALA A 138 -0.14 15.56 -16.78
CA ALA A 138 -0.62 16.91 -16.54
C ALA A 138 -1.28 17.48 -17.80
N THR A 139 -2.16 18.47 -17.64
CA THR A 139 -2.87 19.16 -18.72
C THR A 139 -2.49 20.64 -18.76
N GLY A 140 -2.53 21.23 -19.97
CA GLY A 140 -2.29 22.63 -20.25
C GLY A 140 -2.66 22.90 -21.71
N ASP A 141 -1.78 23.48 -22.49
CA ASP A 141 -1.94 23.63 -23.94
C ASP A 141 -1.87 22.30 -24.69
N GLY A 142 -1.80 21.17 -23.96
CA GLY A 142 -1.72 19.79 -24.45
C GLY A 142 -1.64 18.83 -23.27
N TRP A 143 -1.19 17.61 -23.54
CA TRP A 143 -1.03 16.54 -22.57
C TRP A 143 0.47 16.36 -22.26
N GLY A 144 0.91 16.82 -21.10
CA GLY A 144 2.24 16.52 -20.57
C GLY A 144 2.26 15.09 -20.03
N LEU A 145 3.22 14.29 -20.48
CA LEU A 145 3.44 12.92 -20.02
C LEU A 145 4.92 12.75 -19.67
N ALA A 146 5.20 12.25 -18.48
CA ALA A 146 6.54 11.89 -18.04
C ALA A 146 6.56 10.47 -17.51
N PHE A 147 7.69 9.79 -17.69
CA PHE A 147 7.99 8.46 -17.13
C PHE A 147 9.29 8.53 -16.35
N LEU A 148 9.30 7.92 -15.19
CA LEU A 148 10.47 7.75 -14.34
C LEU A 148 10.59 6.27 -13.95
N ASP A 149 11.72 5.65 -14.23
CA ASP A 149 12.11 4.40 -13.57
C ASP A 149 13.02 4.75 -12.40
N VAL A 150 12.48 4.61 -11.17
CA VAL A 150 13.17 5.01 -9.94
C VAL A 150 14.41 4.13 -9.69
N SER A 151 14.40 2.87 -10.15
CA SER A 151 15.49 1.92 -9.94
C SER A 151 16.73 2.21 -10.79
N THR A 152 16.52 2.75 -11.99
CA THR A 152 17.59 3.06 -12.95
C THR A 152 17.89 4.54 -13.06
N GLY A 153 16.97 5.41 -12.60
CA GLY A 153 17.03 6.86 -12.80
C GLY A 153 16.68 7.30 -14.23
N GLU A 154 16.17 6.39 -15.07
CA GLU A 154 15.75 6.78 -16.42
C GLU A 154 14.54 7.70 -16.35
N PHE A 155 14.63 8.87 -16.98
CA PHE A 155 13.57 9.85 -17.06
C PHE A 155 13.29 10.25 -18.51
N LYS A 156 12.01 10.20 -18.90
CA LYS A 156 11.53 10.59 -20.23
C LYS A 156 10.35 11.55 -20.07
N GLY A 157 10.22 12.52 -20.95
CA GLY A 157 9.07 13.44 -20.97
C GLY A 157 8.69 13.84 -22.39
N THR A 158 7.41 14.05 -22.62
CA THR A 158 6.85 14.46 -23.90
C THR A 158 5.62 15.33 -23.73
N LEU A 159 5.33 16.17 -24.74
CA LEU A 159 4.11 16.94 -24.86
C LEU A 159 3.30 16.39 -26.04
N LEU A 160 2.08 15.97 -25.78
CA LEU A 160 1.21 15.32 -26.75
C LEU A 160 0.02 16.23 -27.07
N LYS A 161 -0.40 16.24 -28.34
CA LYS A 161 -1.47 17.14 -28.83
C LYS A 161 -2.88 16.56 -28.65
N SER A 162 -3.00 15.27 -28.42
CA SER A 162 -4.29 14.60 -28.31
C SER A 162 -4.31 13.55 -27.20
N LYS A 163 -5.51 13.29 -26.68
CA LYS A 163 -5.75 12.24 -25.68
C LYS A 163 -5.48 10.83 -26.26
N SER A 164 -5.74 10.63 -27.57
CA SER A 164 -5.41 9.37 -28.23
C SER A 164 -3.90 9.08 -28.18
N ALA A 165 -3.07 10.09 -28.53
CA ALA A 165 -1.62 9.94 -28.44
C ALA A 165 -1.14 9.66 -27.00
N LEU A 166 -1.80 10.24 -25.99
CA LEU A 166 -1.51 9.94 -24.59
C LEU A 166 -1.76 8.46 -24.28
N TYR A 167 -2.90 7.90 -24.68
CA TYR A 167 -3.20 6.49 -24.46
C TYR A 167 -2.25 5.57 -25.22
N ASP A 168 -1.84 5.93 -26.44
CA ASP A 168 -0.87 5.17 -27.23
C ASP A 168 0.48 5.07 -26.49
N GLU A 169 0.95 6.17 -25.90
CA GLU A 169 2.20 6.18 -25.11
C GLU A 169 2.06 5.39 -23.80
N LEU A 170 0.95 5.54 -23.08
CA LEU A 170 0.69 4.74 -21.88
C LEU A 170 0.63 3.25 -22.19
N PHE A 171 -0.03 2.88 -23.27
CA PHE A 171 -0.11 1.49 -23.72
C PHE A 171 1.26 0.93 -24.14
N ARG A 172 2.08 1.75 -24.79
CA ARG A 172 3.45 1.37 -25.21
C ARG A 172 4.37 1.12 -24.02
N HIS A 173 4.35 2.01 -23.03
CA HIS A 173 5.27 1.97 -21.90
C HIS A 173 4.74 1.18 -20.70
N ARG A 174 3.43 0.93 -20.61
CA ARG A 174 2.77 0.15 -19.55
C ARG A 174 3.27 0.51 -18.17
N PRO A 175 3.13 1.78 -17.72
CA PRO A 175 3.62 2.18 -16.42
C PRO A 175 2.95 1.36 -15.30
N ALA A 176 3.71 1.00 -14.28
CA ALA A 176 3.23 0.28 -13.11
C ALA A 176 2.30 1.14 -12.24
N GLU A 177 2.49 2.45 -12.30
CA GLU A 177 1.69 3.44 -11.55
C GLU A 177 1.58 4.74 -12.36
N VAL A 178 0.42 5.42 -12.22
CA VAL A 178 0.18 6.71 -12.88
C VAL A 178 -0.23 7.76 -11.85
N LEU A 179 0.51 8.87 -11.83
CA LEU A 179 0.15 10.06 -11.07
C LEU A 179 -0.69 10.98 -11.95
N LEU A 180 -1.84 11.37 -11.46
CA LEU A 180 -2.73 12.32 -12.12
C LEU A 180 -2.72 13.66 -11.39
N ALA A 181 -2.67 14.76 -12.13
CA ALA A 181 -2.96 16.07 -11.57
C ALA A 181 -4.38 16.06 -10.94
N PRO A 182 -4.60 16.80 -9.84
CA PRO A 182 -5.88 16.78 -9.13
C PRO A 182 -7.10 16.99 -10.03
N GLU A 183 -6.99 17.87 -11.02
CA GLU A 183 -8.06 18.23 -11.97
C GLU A 183 -8.45 17.04 -12.87
N LEU A 184 -7.56 16.08 -13.05
CA LEU A 184 -7.80 14.87 -13.85
C LEU A 184 -8.45 13.75 -13.05
N ARG A 185 -8.33 13.76 -11.73
CA ARG A 185 -8.94 12.75 -10.83
C ARG A 185 -10.47 12.82 -10.82
N GLU A 186 -11.02 14.02 -11.00
CA GLU A 186 -12.48 14.27 -11.01
C GLU A 186 -13.10 14.01 -12.39
N ASN A 187 -12.29 13.72 -13.40
CA ASN A 187 -12.75 13.48 -14.76
C ASN A 187 -13.01 11.98 -14.97
N GLU A 188 -14.30 11.57 -14.97
CA GLU A 188 -14.74 10.18 -15.17
C GLU A 188 -14.13 9.46 -16.40
N ALA A 189 -13.53 10.20 -17.31
CA ALA A 189 -12.86 9.66 -18.48
C ALA A 189 -11.44 9.12 -18.20
N PHE A 190 -10.94 9.22 -16.97
CA PHE A 190 -9.62 8.72 -16.54
C PHE A 190 -9.68 7.69 -15.42
N VAL A 191 -10.85 7.46 -14.82
CA VAL A 191 -11.08 6.48 -13.75
C VAL A 191 -11.58 5.16 -14.30
#